data_39f0ee2d29f474e48132d4e2098867a9
#
_entry.id   39f0ee2d29f474e48132d4e2098867a9
#
_cell.length_a   1.000
_cell.length_b   1.000
_cell.length_c   1.000
_cell.angle_alpha   90.00
_cell.angle_beta   90.00
_cell.angle_gamma   90.00
#
_symmetry.space_group_name_H-M   'P 1'
#
loop_
_entity.id
_entity.type
_entity.pdbx_description
1 polymer ?
#
loop_
_entity_poly.entity_id
_entity_poly.type
_entity_poly.pdbx_seq_one_letter_code
_entity_poly.pdbx_strand_id
1 'polypeptide(L)'
;MVSPVLEVCNLTKMFGDFTAVNGISFALQPGEILGVLGPNGAGKTTTMHMLLGLITPTSGTISMFGMDLETHREAILQQVNFSSTYMSMPQSLTVEENLWVVARLYGLPDVQRKIDDIMKKLEMGEFRHKVTRKLSSGQMTRLTLAKAFLTEPKILFLDEPTASLDPDIAHKIRALLKDEQRASGLSVLYTSHNMREMEEMSDRIIFLQKGNLVAEGTAAQIVSRFGQTDLEDVFLKLARES
;
A
#
# COMPACT_ATOMS: atom_id res chain seq x y z
N MET A 1 -17.65 8.84 17.09
CA MET A 1 -16.34 8.62 16.46
C MET A 1 -16.54 7.59 15.36
N VAL A 2 -15.97 7.81 14.17
CA VAL A 2 -16.03 6.84 13.07
C VAL A 2 -15.09 5.70 13.41
N SER A 3 -15.54 4.44 13.27
CA SER A 3 -14.68 3.28 13.52
C SER A 3 -13.62 3.15 12.44
N PRO A 4 -12.37 2.79 12.78
CA PRO A 4 -11.30 2.61 11.81
C PRO A 4 -11.62 1.46 10.85
N VAL A 5 -11.12 1.53 9.61
CA VAL A 5 -11.25 0.44 8.63
C VAL A 5 -10.20 -0.63 8.82
N LEU A 6 -9.07 -0.29 9.45
CA LEU A 6 -8.01 -1.21 9.90
C LEU A 6 -7.58 -0.80 11.31
N GLU A 7 -7.50 -1.76 12.22
CA GLU A 7 -6.97 -1.59 13.56
C GLU A 7 -5.93 -2.67 13.85
N VAL A 8 -4.78 -2.25 14.34
CA VAL A 8 -3.65 -3.10 14.70
C VAL A 8 -3.33 -2.89 16.16
N CYS A 9 -3.35 -3.97 16.95
CA CYS A 9 -3.11 -3.90 18.38
C CYS A 9 -1.95 -4.80 18.81
N ASN A 10 -0.89 -4.21 19.38
CA ASN A 10 0.30 -4.88 19.92
C ASN A 10 0.90 -5.93 18.98
N LEU A 11 0.92 -5.61 17.67
CA LEU A 11 1.35 -6.53 16.62
C LEU A 11 2.84 -6.84 16.73
N THR A 12 3.17 -8.11 16.86
CA THR A 12 4.55 -8.58 17.01
C THR A 12 4.85 -9.70 16.01
N LYS A 13 6.05 -9.65 15.42
CA LYS A 13 6.57 -10.74 14.60
C LYS A 13 8.01 -11.04 14.95
N MET A 14 8.25 -12.29 15.32
CA MET A 14 9.58 -12.86 15.56
C MET A 14 9.90 -13.93 14.50
N PHE A 15 11.14 -13.97 14.06
CA PHE A 15 11.73 -15.02 13.24
C PHE A 15 12.92 -15.62 14.00
N GLY A 16 12.69 -16.75 14.67
CA GLY A 16 13.65 -17.24 15.67
C GLY A 16 13.87 -16.19 16.77
N ASP A 17 15.12 -15.83 16.99
CA ASP A 17 15.50 -14.81 18.00
C ASP A 17 15.42 -13.37 17.49
N PHE A 18 15.16 -13.18 16.19
CA PHE A 18 15.05 -11.85 15.58
C PHE A 18 13.63 -11.30 15.65
N THR A 19 13.45 -10.14 16.29
CA THR A 19 12.17 -9.45 16.36
C THR A 19 12.08 -8.44 15.21
N ALA A 20 11.29 -8.75 14.18
CA ALA A 20 11.10 -7.92 13.01
C ALA A 20 10.06 -6.81 13.22
N VAL A 21 9.04 -7.07 14.06
CA VAL A 21 8.00 -6.11 14.47
C VAL A 21 7.72 -6.34 15.95
N ASN A 22 7.70 -5.27 16.75
CA ASN A 22 7.72 -5.33 18.20
C ASN A 22 6.56 -4.51 18.79
N GLY A 23 5.40 -5.14 18.98
CA GLY A 23 4.26 -4.60 19.72
C GLY A 23 3.68 -3.30 19.13
N ILE A 24 3.68 -3.13 17.82
CA ILE A 24 3.15 -1.91 17.20
C ILE A 24 1.63 -1.88 17.25
N SER A 25 1.08 -0.67 17.48
CA SER A 25 -0.36 -0.43 17.45
C SER A 25 -0.64 0.84 16.66
N PHE A 26 -1.56 0.77 15.70
CA PHE A 26 -2.01 1.90 14.89
C PHE A 26 -3.37 1.59 14.26
N ALA A 27 -4.00 2.60 13.68
CA ALA A 27 -5.26 2.44 12.97
C ALA A 27 -5.24 3.21 11.65
N LEU A 28 -6.00 2.75 10.65
CA LEU A 28 -6.30 3.45 9.42
C LEU A 28 -7.76 3.89 9.42
N GLN A 29 -8.00 5.18 9.22
CA GLN A 29 -9.36 5.72 9.20
C GLN A 29 -10.02 5.55 7.83
N PRO A 30 -11.35 5.54 7.73
CA PRO A 30 -12.04 5.55 6.44
C PRO A 30 -11.62 6.74 5.58
N GLY A 31 -11.22 6.47 4.33
CA GLY A 31 -10.80 7.49 3.38
C GLY A 31 -9.46 8.17 3.72
N GLU A 32 -8.64 7.57 4.58
CA GLU A 32 -7.32 8.09 4.94
C GLU A 32 -6.22 7.49 4.05
N ILE A 33 -5.22 8.29 3.71
CA ILE A 33 -3.92 7.81 3.22
C ILE A 33 -2.93 7.84 4.38
N LEU A 34 -2.63 6.66 4.94
CA LEU A 34 -1.66 6.48 6.01
C LEU A 34 -0.29 6.11 5.42
N GLY A 35 0.69 6.98 5.59
CA GLY A 35 2.07 6.73 5.21
C GLY A 35 2.78 5.84 6.22
N VAL A 36 3.56 4.87 5.74
CA VAL A 36 4.46 4.05 6.58
C VAL A 36 5.89 4.34 6.18
N LEU A 37 6.60 5.05 7.05
CA LEU A 37 7.96 5.49 6.84
C LEU A 37 8.92 4.70 7.72
N GLY A 38 10.18 4.61 7.32
CA GLY A 38 11.25 4.00 8.10
C GLY A 38 12.37 3.45 7.23
N PRO A 39 13.58 3.26 7.78
CA PRO A 39 14.73 2.72 7.05
C PRO A 39 14.51 1.27 6.60
N ASN A 40 15.44 0.77 5.77
CA ASN A 40 15.45 -0.65 5.42
C ASN A 40 15.62 -1.50 6.67
N GLY A 41 14.86 -2.60 6.77
CA GLY A 41 14.84 -3.42 7.98
C GLY A 41 13.99 -2.88 9.13
N ALA A 42 13.29 -1.75 8.98
CA ALA A 42 12.42 -1.20 10.02
C ALA A 42 11.17 -2.03 10.34
N GLY A 43 10.84 -3.05 9.52
CA GLY A 43 9.66 -3.90 9.69
C GLY A 43 8.49 -3.57 8.76
N LYS A 44 8.61 -2.59 7.84
CA LYS A 44 7.52 -2.15 6.94
C LYS A 44 6.92 -3.31 6.13
N THR A 45 7.76 -4.02 5.36
CA THR A 45 7.31 -5.16 4.53
C THR A 45 6.74 -6.30 5.37
N THR A 46 7.33 -6.60 6.53
CA THR A 46 6.82 -7.62 7.45
C THR A 46 5.44 -7.22 7.98
N THR A 47 5.25 -5.95 8.35
CA THR A 47 3.95 -5.42 8.76
C THR A 47 2.94 -5.56 7.64
N MET A 48 3.26 -5.10 6.41
CA MET A 48 2.40 -5.28 5.23
C MET A 48 1.99 -6.74 5.01
N HIS A 49 2.95 -7.67 5.07
CA HIS A 49 2.67 -9.09 4.87
C HIS A 49 1.76 -9.67 5.96
N MET A 50 1.87 -9.21 7.21
CA MET A 50 0.93 -9.60 8.27
C MET A 50 -0.47 -9.04 8.00
N LEU A 51 -0.59 -7.78 7.57
CA LEU A 51 -1.88 -7.17 7.21
C LEU A 51 -2.56 -7.87 6.04
N LEU A 52 -1.79 -8.39 5.08
CA LEU A 52 -2.29 -9.18 3.96
C LEU A 52 -2.53 -10.67 4.32
N GLY A 53 -2.29 -11.05 5.57
CA GLY A 53 -2.39 -12.43 6.02
C GLY A 53 -1.39 -13.39 5.35
N LEU A 54 -0.32 -12.88 4.73
CA LEU A 54 0.75 -13.69 4.12
C LEU A 54 1.71 -14.27 5.17
N ILE A 55 1.81 -13.58 6.32
CA ILE A 55 2.60 -13.99 7.48
C ILE A 55 1.70 -13.93 8.71
N THR A 56 1.67 -15.00 9.50
CA THR A 56 0.97 -15.02 10.79
C THR A 56 1.76 -14.24 11.83
N PRO A 57 1.15 -13.30 12.57
CA PRO A 57 1.78 -12.64 13.70
C PRO A 57 2.24 -13.64 14.77
N THR A 58 3.27 -13.30 15.53
CA THR A 58 3.67 -14.04 16.73
C THR A 58 2.73 -13.72 17.89
N SER A 59 2.28 -12.47 17.99
CA SER A 59 1.25 -12.01 18.92
C SER A 59 0.63 -10.70 18.44
N GLY A 60 -0.44 -10.25 19.12
CA GLY A 60 -1.23 -9.09 18.74
C GLY A 60 -2.38 -9.47 17.80
N THR A 61 -3.18 -8.47 17.44
CA THR A 61 -4.39 -8.66 16.63
C THR A 61 -4.46 -7.66 15.47
N ILE A 62 -5.09 -8.08 14.40
CA ILE A 62 -5.40 -7.25 13.24
C ILE A 62 -6.89 -7.38 12.98
N SER A 63 -7.60 -6.27 12.97
CA SER A 63 -9.00 -6.24 12.54
C SER A 63 -9.19 -5.28 11.37
N MET A 64 -10.04 -5.66 10.42
CA MET A 64 -10.45 -4.83 9.29
C MET A 64 -11.94 -4.86 9.15
N PHE A 65 -12.54 -3.69 8.95
CA PHE A 65 -14.01 -3.55 8.85
C PHE A 65 -14.76 -4.11 10.06
N GLY A 66 -14.13 -4.07 11.26
CA GLY A 66 -14.68 -4.66 12.49
C GLY A 66 -14.58 -6.19 12.58
N MET A 67 -13.93 -6.84 11.62
CA MET A 67 -13.72 -8.29 11.57
C MET A 67 -12.25 -8.62 11.90
N ASP A 68 -12.02 -9.64 12.72
CA ASP A 68 -10.69 -10.15 13.00
C ASP A 68 -10.12 -10.90 11.79
N LEU A 69 -8.86 -10.60 11.41
CA LEU A 69 -8.22 -11.14 10.22
C LEU A 69 -7.97 -12.66 10.30
N GLU A 70 -7.72 -13.19 11.49
CA GLU A 70 -7.45 -14.63 11.67
C GLU A 70 -8.72 -15.45 11.38
N THR A 71 -9.86 -14.98 11.84
CA THR A 71 -11.15 -15.71 11.77
C THR A 71 -11.97 -15.39 10.53
N HIS A 72 -11.80 -14.19 9.92
CA HIS A 72 -12.61 -13.72 8.78
C HIS A 72 -11.77 -13.38 7.55
N ARG A 73 -10.63 -14.08 7.39
CA ARG A 73 -9.63 -13.77 6.38
C ARG A 73 -10.18 -13.63 4.97
N GLU A 74 -11.01 -14.56 4.50
CA GLU A 74 -11.56 -14.55 3.15
C GLU A 74 -12.45 -13.34 2.92
N ALA A 75 -13.38 -13.05 3.83
CA ALA A 75 -14.30 -11.92 3.74
C ALA A 75 -13.55 -10.57 3.75
N ILE A 76 -12.44 -10.46 4.50
CA ILE A 76 -11.59 -9.28 4.53
C ILE A 76 -10.80 -9.15 3.22
N LEU A 77 -10.13 -10.21 2.77
CA LEU A 77 -9.24 -10.16 1.61
C LEU A 77 -9.99 -9.91 0.29
N GLN A 78 -11.28 -10.18 0.23
CA GLN A 78 -12.13 -9.78 -0.91
C GLN A 78 -12.35 -8.26 -1.00
N GLN A 79 -12.16 -7.53 0.09
CA GLN A 79 -12.38 -6.08 0.17
C GLN A 79 -11.08 -5.26 0.17
N VAL A 80 -9.92 -5.93 0.14
CA VAL A 80 -8.62 -5.29 0.12
C VAL A 80 -7.84 -5.72 -1.12
N ASN A 81 -6.88 -4.89 -1.53
CA ASN A 81 -5.93 -5.29 -2.57
C ASN A 81 -4.54 -4.73 -2.26
N PHE A 82 -3.56 -5.24 -2.99
CA PHE A 82 -2.15 -4.91 -2.78
C PHE A 82 -1.44 -4.69 -4.11
N SER A 83 -0.58 -3.69 -4.15
CA SER A 83 0.35 -3.46 -5.26
C SER A 83 1.75 -3.16 -4.72
N SER A 84 2.75 -3.80 -5.33
CA SER A 84 4.16 -3.58 -5.08
C SER A 84 4.92 -3.62 -6.39
N THR A 85 6.02 -2.88 -6.48
CA THR A 85 6.93 -2.91 -7.63
C THR A 85 7.56 -4.28 -7.87
N TYR A 86 7.58 -5.13 -6.85
CA TYR A 86 8.15 -6.49 -6.93
C TYR A 86 7.13 -7.57 -7.31
N MET A 87 5.88 -7.20 -7.57
CA MET A 87 4.88 -8.18 -7.99
C MET A 87 5.14 -8.66 -9.41
N SER A 88 5.33 -9.97 -9.58
CA SER A 88 5.40 -10.60 -10.90
C SER A 88 4.00 -10.89 -11.42
N MET A 89 3.70 -10.44 -12.63
CA MET A 89 2.52 -10.83 -13.39
C MET A 89 2.85 -11.95 -14.37
N PRO A 90 1.89 -12.82 -14.75
CA PRO A 90 2.11 -13.83 -15.79
C PRO A 90 2.68 -13.21 -17.07
N GLN A 91 3.94 -13.51 -17.36
CA GLN A 91 4.71 -12.83 -18.40
C GLN A 91 4.31 -13.23 -19.83
N SER A 92 3.67 -14.40 -20.00
CA SER A 92 3.19 -14.91 -21.29
C SER A 92 1.86 -14.32 -21.73
N LEU A 93 1.09 -13.77 -20.80
CA LEU A 93 -0.20 -13.15 -21.09
C LEU A 93 -0.04 -11.70 -21.52
N THR A 94 -1.00 -11.20 -22.28
CA THR A 94 -1.15 -9.78 -22.59
C THR A 94 -1.62 -9.02 -21.34
N VAL A 95 -1.57 -7.70 -21.41
CA VAL A 95 -2.08 -6.81 -20.37
C VAL A 95 -3.57 -7.10 -20.09
N GLU A 96 -4.39 -7.15 -21.13
CA GLU A 96 -5.82 -7.43 -21.01
C GLU A 96 -6.10 -8.80 -20.43
N GLU A 97 -5.42 -9.85 -20.90
CA GLU A 97 -5.57 -11.22 -20.38
C GLU A 97 -5.23 -11.31 -18.89
N ASN A 98 -4.18 -10.62 -18.45
CA ASN A 98 -3.83 -10.55 -17.03
C ASN A 98 -4.97 -9.93 -16.19
N LEU A 99 -5.55 -8.81 -16.65
CA LEU A 99 -6.68 -8.18 -15.97
C LEU A 99 -7.93 -9.08 -16.00
N TRP A 100 -8.16 -9.77 -17.13
CA TRP A 100 -9.27 -10.70 -17.27
C TRP A 100 -9.18 -11.88 -16.28
N VAL A 101 -7.98 -12.47 -16.12
CA VAL A 101 -7.74 -13.53 -15.13
C VAL A 101 -8.05 -13.04 -13.73
N VAL A 102 -7.55 -11.86 -13.35
CA VAL A 102 -7.81 -11.28 -12.03
C VAL A 102 -9.31 -11.03 -11.82
N ALA A 103 -9.99 -10.42 -12.79
CA ALA A 103 -11.42 -10.17 -12.70
C ALA A 103 -12.22 -11.46 -12.46
N ARG A 104 -11.83 -12.55 -13.13
CA ARG A 104 -12.47 -13.87 -12.95
C ARG A 104 -12.17 -14.52 -11.61
N LEU A 105 -10.93 -14.40 -11.12
CA LEU A 105 -10.54 -14.91 -9.79
C LEU A 105 -11.35 -14.23 -8.66
N TYR A 106 -11.65 -12.94 -8.80
CA TYR A 106 -12.47 -12.20 -7.84
C TYR A 106 -13.97 -12.27 -8.12
N GLY A 107 -14.41 -13.02 -9.15
CA GLY A 107 -15.82 -13.15 -9.50
C GLY A 107 -16.50 -11.84 -9.90
N LEU A 108 -15.76 -10.89 -10.49
CA LEU A 108 -16.29 -9.57 -10.82
C LEU A 108 -17.38 -9.67 -11.90
N PRO A 109 -18.49 -8.93 -11.75
CA PRO A 109 -19.46 -8.76 -12.82
C PRO A 109 -18.91 -7.83 -13.92
N ASP A 110 -19.49 -7.88 -15.11
CA ASP A 110 -19.20 -6.96 -16.22
C ASP A 110 -17.71 -6.81 -16.53
N VAL A 111 -16.98 -7.93 -16.53
CA VAL A 111 -15.52 -8.00 -16.61
C VAL A 111 -14.96 -7.09 -17.71
N GLN A 112 -15.51 -7.18 -18.93
CA GLN A 112 -15.00 -6.41 -20.06
C GLN A 112 -15.10 -4.89 -19.82
N ARG A 113 -16.25 -4.43 -19.34
CA ARG A 113 -16.47 -3.01 -19.01
C ARG A 113 -15.50 -2.53 -17.94
N LYS A 114 -15.34 -3.28 -16.85
CA LYS A 114 -14.38 -2.92 -15.78
C LYS A 114 -12.94 -2.86 -16.28
N ILE A 115 -12.54 -3.76 -17.16
CA ILE A 115 -11.21 -3.73 -17.80
C ILE A 115 -11.08 -2.47 -18.68
N ASP A 116 -12.07 -2.16 -19.51
CA ASP A 116 -12.04 -0.98 -20.38
C ASP A 116 -11.95 0.31 -19.57
N ASP A 117 -12.73 0.41 -18.48
CA ASP A 117 -12.75 1.57 -17.59
C ASP A 117 -11.39 1.77 -16.89
N ILE A 118 -10.81 0.70 -16.32
CA ILE A 118 -9.51 0.82 -15.63
C ILE A 118 -8.36 1.08 -16.61
N MET A 119 -8.40 0.48 -17.78
CA MET A 119 -7.40 0.72 -18.82
C MET A 119 -7.43 2.15 -19.35
N LYS A 120 -8.62 2.74 -19.49
CA LYS A 120 -8.79 4.15 -19.83
C LYS A 120 -8.25 5.05 -18.74
N LYS A 121 -8.59 4.76 -17.47
CA LYS A 121 -8.18 5.51 -16.28
C LYS A 121 -6.65 5.57 -16.11
N LEU A 122 -5.96 4.48 -16.42
CA LEU A 122 -4.50 4.37 -16.34
C LEU A 122 -3.77 4.59 -17.67
N GLU A 123 -4.45 5.11 -18.71
CA GLU A 123 -3.88 5.41 -20.02
C GLU A 123 -3.14 4.19 -20.63
N MET A 124 -3.78 3.00 -20.61
CA MET A 124 -3.16 1.73 -21.00
C MET A 124 -3.56 1.25 -22.41
N GLY A 125 -4.36 2.02 -23.14
CA GLY A 125 -4.94 1.59 -24.42
C GLY A 125 -3.90 1.16 -25.46
N GLU A 126 -2.77 1.89 -25.56
CA GLU A 126 -1.72 1.62 -26.56
C GLU A 126 -1.00 0.28 -26.37
N PHE A 127 -0.98 -0.26 -25.14
CA PHE A 127 -0.31 -1.52 -24.84
C PHE A 127 -1.25 -2.62 -24.35
N ARG A 128 -2.55 -2.48 -24.58
CA ARG A 128 -3.61 -3.43 -24.20
C ARG A 128 -3.28 -4.87 -24.58
N HIS A 129 -2.87 -5.09 -25.82
CA HIS A 129 -2.56 -6.40 -26.39
C HIS A 129 -1.07 -6.76 -26.34
N LYS A 130 -0.26 -5.92 -25.67
CA LYS A 130 1.15 -6.19 -25.53
C LYS A 130 1.37 -7.27 -24.47
N VAL A 131 2.23 -8.24 -24.80
CA VAL A 131 2.59 -9.32 -23.89
C VAL A 131 3.39 -8.75 -22.72
N THR A 132 3.06 -9.14 -21.49
CA THR A 132 3.55 -8.55 -20.25
C THR A 132 5.08 -8.53 -20.14
N ARG A 133 5.79 -9.56 -20.62
CA ARG A 133 7.28 -9.60 -20.66
C ARG A 133 7.92 -8.50 -21.50
N LYS A 134 7.16 -7.82 -22.36
CA LYS A 134 7.65 -6.73 -23.23
C LYS A 134 7.31 -5.34 -22.70
N LEU A 135 6.69 -5.25 -21.53
CA LEU A 135 6.36 -3.98 -20.91
C LEU A 135 7.61 -3.28 -20.38
N SER A 136 7.62 -1.95 -20.44
CA SER A 136 8.57 -1.14 -19.66
C SER A 136 8.23 -1.20 -18.17
N SER A 137 9.14 -0.77 -17.29
CA SER A 137 8.88 -0.70 -15.84
C SER A 137 7.63 0.14 -15.54
N GLY A 138 7.48 1.31 -16.14
CA GLY A 138 6.30 2.15 -15.97
C GLY A 138 5.01 1.53 -16.49
N GLN A 139 5.05 0.79 -17.63
CA GLN A 139 3.89 0.04 -18.12
C GLN A 139 3.54 -1.11 -17.18
N MET A 140 4.53 -1.80 -16.64
CA MET A 140 4.31 -2.87 -15.63
C MET A 140 3.67 -2.31 -14.35
N THR A 141 4.15 -1.19 -13.85
CA THR A 141 3.57 -0.54 -12.66
C THR A 141 2.12 -0.14 -12.92
N ARG A 142 1.78 0.41 -14.10
CA ARG A 142 0.38 0.70 -14.45
C ARG A 142 -0.47 -0.58 -14.47
N LEU A 143 0.05 -1.70 -14.98
CA LEU A 143 -0.66 -2.97 -14.98
C LEU A 143 -0.88 -3.50 -13.56
N THR A 144 0.11 -3.43 -12.66
CA THR A 144 -0.05 -3.87 -11.26
C THR A 144 -1.04 -2.99 -10.50
N LEU A 145 -1.05 -1.69 -10.76
CA LEU A 145 -2.04 -0.76 -10.23
C LEU A 145 -3.43 -1.01 -10.81
N ALA A 146 -3.54 -1.24 -12.14
CA ALA A 146 -4.81 -1.60 -12.77
C ALA A 146 -5.42 -2.84 -12.13
N LYS A 147 -4.61 -3.88 -11.90
CA LYS A 147 -5.02 -5.08 -11.18
C LYS A 147 -5.54 -4.74 -9.77
N ALA A 148 -4.84 -3.87 -9.05
CA ALA A 148 -5.19 -3.51 -7.69
C ALA A 148 -6.50 -2.70 -7.59
N PHE A 149 -6.75 -1.81 -8.56
CA PHE A 149 -7.98 -1.02 -8.63
C PHE A 149 -9.17 -1.76 -9.24
N LEU A 150 -8.92 -2.79 -10.08
CA LEU A 150 -9.97 -3.50 -10.80
C LEU A 150 -11.05 -4.10 -9.89
N THR A 151 -10.67 -4.47 -8.67
CA THR A 151 -11.57 -5.06 -7.66
C THR A 151 -12.32 -4.03 -6.82
N GLU A 152 -12.09 -2.72 -7.04
CA GLU A 152 -12.70 -1.63 -6.28
C GLU A 152 -12.53 -1.83 -4.75
N PRO A 153 -11.29 -1.98 -4.26
CA PRO A 153 -11.04 -2.31 -2.85
C PRO A 153 -11.43 -1.16 -1.93
N LYS A 154 -11.81 -1.48 -0.68
CA LYS A 154 -12.01 -0.48 0.39
C LYS A 154 -10.71 -0.05 1.05
N ILE A 155 -9.73 -0.97 1.11
CA ILE A 155 -8.35 -0.67 1.53
C ILE A 155 -7.40 -1.10 0.42
N LEU A 156 -6.49 -0.22 0.06
CA LEU A 156 -5.41 -0.48 -0.87
C LEU A 156 -4.06 -0.38 -0.16
N PHE A 157 -3.31 -1.48 -0.18
CA PHE A 157 -1.95 -1.52 0.32
C PHE A 157 -0.98 -1.26 -0.83
N LEU A 158 -0.10 -0.27 -0.69
CA LEU A 158 0.85 0.14 -1.72
C LEU A 158 2.27 0.13 -1.15
N ASP A 159 3.10 -0.77 -1.67
CA ASP A 159 4.51 -0.85 -1.29
C ASP A 159 5.38 -0.25 -2.40
N GLU A 160 5.83 0.99 -2.18
CA GLU A 160 6.66 1.78 -3.09
C GLU A 160 6.11 1.87 -4.54
N PRO A 161 4.84 2.25 -4.74
CA PRO A 161 4.17 2.13 -6.04
C PRO A 161 4.74 3.05 -7.14
N THR A 162 5.59 4.00 -6.79
CA THR A 162 6.17 5.00 -7.71
C THR A 162 7.68 4.92 -7.85
N ALA A 163 8.34 4.02 -7.10
CA ALA A 163 9.81 3.96 -7.00
C ALA A 163 10.55 3.76 -8.34
N SER A 164 9.91 3.16 -9.34
CA SER A 164 10.50 2.87 -10.66
C SER A 164 9.86 3.66 -11.80
N LEU A 165 9.17 4.76 -11.47
CA LEU A 165 8.45 5.57 -12.45
C LEU A 165 9.18 6.86 -12.78
N ASP A 166 9.04 7.29 -14.04
CA ASP A 166 9.40 8.65 -14.42
C ASP A 166 8.57 9.68 -13.62
N PRO A 167 9.11 10.87 -13.31
CA PRO A 167 8.44 11.87 -12.47
C PRO A 167 7.02 12.24 -12.94
N ASP A 168 6.79 12.35 -14.25
CA ASP A 168 5.47 12.65 -14.82
C ASP A 168 4.46 11.53 -14.53
N ILE A 169 4.87 10.28 -14.73
CA ILE A 169 4.02 9.11 -14.45
C ILE A 169 3.76 8.99 -12.96
N ALA A 170 4.79 9.16 -12.12
CA ALA A 170 4.65 9.15 -10.67
C ALA A 170 3.64 10.21 -10.20
N HIS A 171 3.71 11.43 -10.75
CA HIS A 171 2.76 12.50 -10.45
C HIS A 171 1.31 12.11 -10.83
N LYS A 172 1.10 11.56 -12.03
CA LYS A 172 -0.24 11.10 -12.47
C LYS A 172 -0.80 10.00 -11.56
N ILE A 173 0.04 9.05 -11.11
CA ILE A 173 -0.38 7.99 -10.20
C ILE A 173 -0.78 8.57 -8.84
N ARG A 174 0.00 9.52 -8.30
CA ARG A 174 -0.35 10.18 -7.04
C ARG A 174 -1.66 10.96 -7.15
N ALA A 175 -1.85 11.71 -8.22
CA ALA A 175 -3.12 12.41 -8.49
C ALA A 175 -4.30 11.42 -8.53
N LEU A 176 -4.15 10.31 -9.28
CA LEU A 176 -5.15 9.26 -9.36
C LEU A 176 -5.51 8.69 -7.98
N LEU A 177 -4.53 8.39 -7.14
CA LEU A 177 -4.77 7.86 -5.79
C LEU A 177 -5.56 8.85 -4.93
N LYS A 178 -5.22 10.14 -4.98
CA LYS A 178 -5.96 11.19 -4.27
C LYS A 178 -7.37 11.39 -4.81
N ASP A 179 -7.55 11.29 -6.11
CA ASP A 179 -8.88 11.38 -6.72
C ASP A 179 -9.75 10.19 -6.32
N GLU A 180 -9.20 8.98 -6.28
CA GLU A 180 -9.90 7.79 -5.79
C GLU A 180 -10.25 7.89 -4.30
N GLN A 181 -9.32 8.35 -3.47
CA GLN A 181 -9.59 8.61 -2.05
C GLN A 181 -10.81 9.51 -1.88
N ARG A 182 -10.86 10.62 -2.63
CA ARG A 182 -11.95 11.61 -2.55
C ARG A 182 -13.27 11.10 -3.14
N ALA A 183 -13.20 10.38 -4.27
CA ALA A 183 -14.38 9.98 -5.00
C ALA A 183 -15.07 8.74 -4.42
N SER A 184 -14.29 7.74 -3.98
CA SER A 184 -14.81 6.44 -3.50
C SER A 184 -14.68 6.23 -1.99
N GLY A 185 -13.97 7.12 -1.28
CA GLY A 185 -13.63 6.92 0.12
C GLY A 185 -12.57 5.81 0.32
N LEU A 186 -11.75 5.54 -0.71
CA LEU A 186 -10.66 4.57 -0.64
C LEU A 186 -9.70 4.91 0.49
N SER A 187 -9.43 3.93 1.35
CA SER A 187 -8.38 4.05 2.38
C SER A 187 -7.10 3.42 1.86
N VAL A 188 -5.96 4.06 2.10
CA VAL A 188 -4.68 3.62 1.54
C VAL A 188 -3.63 3.51 2.65
N LEU A 189 -2.93 2.38 2.70
CA LEU A 189 -1.70 2.25 3.46
C LEU A 189 -0.54 2.25 2.48
N TYR A 190 0.31 3.27 2.59
CA TYR A 190 1.28 3.65 1.57
C TYR A 190 2.69 3.66 2.13
N THR A 191 3.62 2.92 1.51
CA THR A 191 5.05 3.03 1.83
C THR A 191 5.78 3.78 0.72
N SER A 192 6.71 4.63 1.07
CA SER A 192 7.68 5.22 0.16
C SER A 192 8.99 5.53 0.92
N HIS A 193 10.10 5.53 0.21
CA HIS A 193 11.37 6.04 0.71
C HIS A 193 11.63 7.49 0.25
N ASN A 194 10.73 8.06 -0.56
CA ASN A 194 10.77 9.45 -0.98
C ASN A 194 9.99 10.32 0.02
N MET A 195 10.72 11.12 0.82
CA MET A 195 10.13 11.93 1.90
C MET A 195 9.15 12.97 1.39
N ARG A 196 9.47 13.64 0.26
CA ARG A 196 8.57 14.63 -0.35
C ARG A 196 7.27 14.00 -0.81
N GLU A 197 7.35 12.81 -1.39
CA GLU A 197 6.16 12.05 -1.80
C GLU A 197 5.33 11.66 -0.58
N MET A 198 5.98 11.25 0.50
CA MET A 198 5.31 10.92 1.75
C MET A 198 4.57 12.14 2.34
N GLU A 199 5.19 13.31 2.34
CA GLU A 199 4.56 14.59 2.78
C GLU A 199 3.37 14.97 1.89
N GLU A 200 3.51 14.83 0.56
CA GLU A 200 2.47 15.18 -0.40
C GLU A 200 1.26 14.24 -0.30
N MET A 201 1.52 12.94 -0.14
CA MET A 201 0.49 11.93 -0.26
C MET A 201 -0.26 11.64 1.03
N SER A 202 0.44 11.62 2.17
CA SER A 202 -0.12 11.09 3.41
C SER A 202 -0.91 12.12 4.20
N ASP A 203 -2.08 11.74 4.66
CA ASP A 203 -2.85 12.51 5.65
C ASP A 203 -2.20 12.40 7.03
N ARG A 204 -1.67 11.22 7.34
CA ARG A 204 -0.94 10.88 8.57
C ARG A 204 0.17 9.89 8.24
N ILE A 205 1.24 9.92 9.02
CA ILE A 205 2.43 9.08 8.86
C ILE A 205 2.69 8.33 10.15
N ILE A 206 3.03 7.05 10.05
CA ILE A 206 3.66 6.27 11.11
C ILE A 206 5.12 6.03 10.74
N PHE A 207 6.02 6.24 11.69
CA PHE A 207 7.45 6.03 11.52
C PHE A 207 7.88 4.76 12.25
N LEU A 208 8.38 3.76 11.49
CA LEU A 208 8.89 2.51 12.04
C LEU A 208 10.41 2.53 12.09
N GLN A 209 11.00 2.02 13.20
CA GLN A 209 12.43 1.85 13.36
C GLN A 209 12.71 0.60 14.19
N LYS A 210 13.56 -0.30 13.70
CA LYS A 210 13.92 -1.56 14.37
C LYS A 210 12.69 -2.32 14.93
N GLY A 211 11.63 -2.38 14.13
CA GLY A 211 10.37 -3.04 14.48
C GLY A 211 9.44 -2.25 15.40
N ASN A 212 9.82 -1.07 15.88
CA ASN A 212 9.02 -0.25 16.77
C ASN A 212 8.36 0.91 16.04
N LEU A 213 7.19 1.34 16.50
CA LEU A 213 6.54 2.58 16.08
C LEU A 213 7.10 3.73 16.93
N VAL A 214 7.92 4.60 16.33
CA VAL A 214 8.62 5.67 17.05
C VAL A 214 7.95 7.04 16.95
N ALA A 215 7.17 7.25 15.91
CA ALA A 215 6.39 8.48 15.73
C ALA A 215 5.11 8.22 14.94
N GLU A 216 4.09 9.03 15.20
CA GLU A 216 2.81 9.06 14.50
C GLU A 216 2.27 10.48 14.49
N GLY A 217 1.70 10.91 13.38
CA GLY A 217 1.10 12.23 13.19
C GLY A 217 1.14 12.71 11.74
N THR A 218 0.70 13.94 11.49
CA THR A 218 0.94 14.59 10.19
C THR A 218 2.44 14.85 9.99
N ALA A 219 2.88 15.06 8.77
CA ALA A 219 4.28 15.41 8.48
C ALA A 219 4.75 16.58 9.36
N ALA A 220 3.96 17.66 9.43
CA ALA A 220 4.27 18.84 10.24
C ALA A 220 4.39 18.53 11.75
N GLN A 221 3.52 17.66 12.28
CA GLN A 221 3.58 17.26 13.70
C GLN A 221 4.84 16.45 13.99
N ILE A 222 5.21 15.53 13.09
CA ILE A 222 6.44 14.72 13.25
C ILE A 222 7.67 15.63 13.17
N VAL A 223 7.79 16.48 12.15
CA VAL A 223 8.90 17.43 11.99
C VAL A 223 9.05 18.31 13.25
N SER A 224 7.96 18.89 13.74
CA SER A 224 7.94 19.72 14.96
C SER A 224 8.39 18.92 16.19
N ARG A 225 7.88 17.69 16.37
CA ARG A 225 8.21 16.82 17.53
C ARG A 225 9.72 16.51 17.61
N PHE A 226 10.39 16.35 16.46
CA PHE A 226 11.81 16.04 16.41
C PHE A 226 12.69 17.30 16.34
N GLY A 227 12.10 18.50 16.24
CA GLY A 227 12.81 19.79 16.14
C GLY A 227 13.64 19.88 14.85
N GLN A 228 13.12 19.33 13.74
CA GLN A 228 13.77 19.33 12.43
C GLN A 228 13.09 20.31 11.47
N THR A 229 13.64 20.47 10.26
CA THR A 229 13.10 21.37 9.24
C THR A 229 12.15 20.65 8.27
N ASP A 230 12.39 19.36 8.04
CA ASP A 230 11.59 18.51 7.15
C ASP A 230 11.64 17.03 7.57
N LEU A 231 10.87 16.16 6.89
CA LEU A 231 10.86 14.71 7.15
C LEU A 231 12.18 14.02 6.82
N GLU A 232 12.97 14.55 5.87
CA GLU A 232 14.27 13.99 5.49
C GLU A 232 15.26 14.13 6.65
N ASP A 233 15.28 15.28 7.30
CA ASP A 233 16.09 15.51 8.50
C ASP A 233 15.65 14.61 9.67
N VAL A 234 14.35 14.42 9.87
CA VAL A 234 13.82 13.45 10.87
C VAL A 234 14.33 12.05 10.56
N PHE A 235 14.20 11.62 9.29
CA PHE A 235 14.66 10.31 8.87
C PHE A 235 16.16 10.11 9.09
N LEU A 236 16.98 11.08 8.69
CA LEU A 236 18.44 11.04 8.87
C LEU A 236 18.84 10.98 10.36
N LYS A 237 18.15 11.76 11.20
CA LYS A 237 18.37 11.72 12.66
C LYS A 237 18.10 10.33 13.22
N LEU A 238 16.92 9.77 12.95
CA LEU A 238 16.54 8.45 13.42
C LEU A 238 17.44 7.33 12.84
N ALA A 239 17.83 7.44 11.56
CA ALA A 239 18.73 6.47 10.94
C ALA A 239 20.14 6.47 11.57
N ARG A 240 20.62 7.61 12.11
CA ARG A 240 21.93 7.72 12.78
C ARG A 240 21.90 7.24 14.24
N GLU A 241 20.75 7.28 14.88
CA GLU A 241 20.54 6.77 16.24
C GLU A 241 20.33 5.24 16.26
N SER A 242 20.50 4.57 15.10
CA SER A 242 20.22 3.15 14.86
C SER A 242 21.39 2.21 15.13
#